data_0aea0b2dabad18b7e2ab8d40fd36ddac
#
_entry.id   0aea0b2dabad18b7e2ab8d40fd36ddac
#
_cell.length_a   1.000
_cell.length_b   1.000
_cell.length_c   1.000
_cell.angle_alpha   90.00
_cell.angle_beta   90.00
_cell.angle_gamma   90.00
#
_symmetry.space_group_name_H-M   'P 1'
#
loop_
_entity.id
_entity.type
_entity.pdbx_description
1 polymer ?
#
loop_
_entity_poly.entity_id
_entity_poly.type
_entity_poly.pdbx_seq_one_letter_code
_entity_poly.pdbx_strand_id
1 'polypeptide(L)'
;MKKFTFALKKIPAFAGMTVAILAAMTLTACFGGSTSEPTRYYTLAVENIDMPSASNASGRLQVRKFTIDQAYQRNNIVYRESAYDFMFYDLDLWASRPEQMVAQVAAEYLEKSGIFQAVDTRASGKPELELLGHIDAIEEIDEGSSQYARLSIKLTLQKPDSDTPLWEKRFDERQSVSSREPRLVAEAISKLLGKYMEEAVAAISQATQAAPSAQ
;
A
#
# COMPACT_ATOMS: atom_id res chain seq x y z
N MET A 1 40.16 79.58 5.94
CA MET A 1 39.16 78.62 6.49
C MET A 1 37.84 78.82 5.75
N LYS A 2 37.53 77.97 4.77
CA LYS A 2 36.29 78.03 3.97
C LYS A 2 35.22 77.11 4.66
N LYS A 3 34.14 77.73 5.16
CA LYS A 3 33.01 77.00 5.71
C LYS A 3 32.17 76.43 4.56
N PHE A 4 32.09 75.12 4.47
CA PHE A 4 31.16 74.44 3.58
C PHE A 4 29.80 74.33 4.24
N THR A 5 28.81 75.06 3.73
CA THR A 5 27.42 74.97 4.21
C THR A 5 26.70 73.94 3.33
N PHE A 6 26.31 72.82 3.92
CA PHE A 6 25.52 71.80 3.27
C PHE A 6 24.06 72.26 3.25
N ALA A 7 23.52 72.53 2.07
CA ALA A 7 22.11 72.87 1.91
C ALA A 7 21.29 71.53 1.89
N LEU A 8 20.49 71.30 2.92
CA LEU A 8 19.50 70.20 2.94
C LEU A 8 18.44 70.51 1.87
N LYS A 9 18.46 69.80 0.76
CA LYS A 9 17.44 69.85 -0.27
C LYS A 9 16.14 69.20 0.28
N LYS A 10 15.09 70.01 0.43
CA LYS A 10 13.77 69.53 0.86
C LYS A 10 13.26 68.50 -0.13
N ILE A 11 13.09 67.23 0.30
CA ILE A 11 12.46 66.17 -0.46
C ILE A 11 10.97 66.46 -0.52
N PRO A 12 10.34 66.53 -1.71
CA PRO A 12 8.90 66.83 -1.79
C PRO A 12 8.08 65.69 -1.14
N ALA A 13 7.08 66.05 -0.35
CA ALA A 13 6.27 65.11 0.45
C ALA A 13 5.59 64.00 -0.38
N PHE A 14 5.46 64.21 -1.67
CA PHE A 14 4.91 63.18 -2.59
C PHE A 14 5.86 61.99 -2.84
N ALA A 15 7.17 62.13 -2.75
CA ALA A 15 8.12 61.06 -2.98
C ALA A 15 8.11 60.03 -1.83
N GLY A 16 7.76 60.46 -0.61
CA GLY A 16 7.64 59.56 0.57
C GLY A 16 6.42 58.66 0.50
N MET A 17 5.31 59.16 -0.08
CA MET A 17 4.06 58.40 -0.15
C MET A 17 4.08 57.30 -1.22
N THR A 18 4.78 57.53 -2.33
CA THR A 18 4.96 56.50 -3.37
C THR A 18 5.88 55.35 -2.92
N VAL A 19 6.93 55.64 -2.17
CA VAL A 19 7.83 54.61 -1.61
C VAL A 19 7.10 53.79 -0.53
N ALA A 20 6.25 54.40 0.30
CA ALA A 20 5.47 53.70 1.30
C ALA A 20 4.43 52.77 0.69
N ILE A 21 3.77 53.16 -0.41
CA ILE A 21 2.80 52.30 -1.13
C ILE A 21 3.51 51.15 -1.84
N LEU A 22 4.69 51.35 -2.45
CA LEU A 22 5.48 50.29 -3.03
C LEU A 22 5.97 49.27 -1.99
N ALA A 23 6.40 49.73 -0.81
CA ALA A 23 6.83 48.88 0.28
C ALA A 23 5.65 48.10 0.90
N ALA A 24 4.43 48.65 0.95
CA ALA A 24 3.24 47.95 1.39
C ALA A 24 2.79 46.85 0.42
N MET A 25 2.97 47.04 -0.91
CA MET A 25 2.66 46.01 -1.93
C MET A 25 3.63 44.83 -1.93
N THR A 26 4.88 45.01 -1.51
CA THR A 26 5.85 43.91 -1.44
C THR A 26 5.64 43.04 -0.19
N LEU A 27 5.01 43.52 0.87
CA LEU A 27 4.72 42.76 2.09
C LEU A 27 3.51 41.83 1.96
N THR A 28 2.62 42.07 1.00
CA THR A 28 1.46 41.19 0.76
C THR A 28 1.78 39.97 -0.11
N ALA A 29 2.90 39.93 -0.81
CA ALA A 29 3.31 38.80 -1.65
C ALA A 29 3.81 37.56 -0.88
N CYS A 30 4.10 37.70 0.41
CA CYS A 30 4.55 36.57 1.26
C CYS A 30 3.45 35.85 2.05
N PHE A 31 2.18 36.30 1.93
CA PHE A 31 1.04 35.65 2.60
C PHE A 31 0.20 34.72 1.70
N GLY A 32 0.68 34.43 0.50
CA GLY A 32 0.18 33.34 -0.32
C GLY A 32 0.68 32.01 0.25
N GLY A 33 0.15 31.57 1.38
CA GLY A 33 0.38 30.23 1.87
C GLY A 33 -0.14 29.26 0.82
N SER A 34 0.77 28.58 0.07
CA SER A 34 0.41 27.40 -0.67
C SER A 34 -0.10 26.40 0.37
N THR A 35 -1.40 26.18 0.41
CA THR A 35 -1.98 25.05 1.14
C THR A 35 -1.44 23.81 0.44
N SER A 36 -0.34 23.24 0.96
CA SER A 36 0.15 21.94 0.51
C SER A 36 -0.98 20.94 0.75
N GLU A 37 -1.38 20.20 -0.28
CA GLU A 37 -2.33 19.12 -0.10
C GLU A 37 -1.79 18.14 0.95
N PRO A 38 -2.64 17.68 1.88
CA PRO A 38 -2.20 16.75 2.91
C PRO A 38 -1.87 15.39 2.30
N THR A 39 -0.80 14.77 2.76
CA THR A 39 -0.51 13.37 2.45
C THR A 39 -1.59 12.47 3.01
N ARG A 40 -2.09 11.54 2.20
CA ARG A 40 -3.12 10.57 2.54
C ARG A 40 -2.51 9.18 2.65
N TYR A 41 -2.99 8.41 3.63
CA TYR A 41 -2.51 7.06 3.87
C TYR A 41 -3.66 6.06 3.74
N TYR A 42 -3.40 4.96 3.05
CA TYR A 42 -4.36 3.91 2.77
C TYR A 42 -3.89 2.57 3.31
N THR A 43 -4.84 1.75 3.72
CA THR A 43 -4.58 0.39 4.20
C THR A 43 -5.50 -0.59 3.48
N LEU A 44 -5.10 -1.85 3.44
CA LEU A 44 -6.00 -2.93 3.04
C LEU A 44 -6.86 -3.34 4.24
N ALA A 45 -8.07 -3.78 3.96
CA ALA A 45 -9.01 -4.26 4.96
C ALA A 45 -9.38 -5.72 4.67
N VAL A 46 -9.71 -6.44 5.73
CA VAL A 46 -10.32 -7.77 5.61
C VAL A 46 -11.80 -7.57 5.25
N GLU A 47 -12.18 -7.98 4.06
CA GLU A 47 -13.57 -8.01 3.64
C GLU A 47 -14.35 -9.08 4.43
N ASN A 48 -15.63 -8.81 4.67
CA ASN A 48 -16.52 -9.80 5.26
C ASN A 48 -16.85 -10.88 4.21
N ILE A 49 -16.10 -11.97 4.24
CA ILE A 49 -16.31 -13.12 3.39
C ILE A 49 -16.78 -14.26 4.30
N ASP A 50 -17.80 -14.98 3.86
CA ASP A 50 -18.21 -16.22 4.50
C ASP A 50 -17.14 -17.30 4.27
N MET A 51 -16.16 -17.33 5.15
CA MET A 51 -15.08 -18.31 5.09
C MET A 51 -15.63 -19.66 5.58
N PRO A 52 -15.36 -20.75 4.84
CA PRO A 52 -15.71 -22.07 5.31
C PRO A 52 -14.98 -22.35 6.62
N SER A 53 -15.74 -22.52 7.70
CA SER A 53 -15.18 -22.88 9.00
C SER A 53 -14.81 -24.35 8.98
N ALA A 54 -13.54 -24.68 9.21
CA ALA A 54 -13.10 -26.07 9.29
C ALA A 54 -13.42 -26.63 10.70
N SER A 55 -13.99 -27.84 10.74
CA SER A 55 -14.28 -28.55 11.99
C SER A 55 -13.02 -29.14 12.66
N ASN A 56 -11.92 -29.25 11.94
CA ASN A 56 -10.66 -29.83 12.39
C ASN A 56 -9.49 -28.92 12.05
N ALA A 57 -9.12 -28.02 12.95
CA ALA A 57 -7.96 -27.17 12.79
C ALA A 57 -6.68 -27.99 12.81
N SER A 58 -5.84 -27.84 11.79
CA SER A 58 -4.54 -28.48 11.71
C SER A 58 -3.44 -27.55 12.22
N GLY A 59 -2.60 -28.04 13.12
CA GLY A 59 -1.32 -27.48 13.51
C GLY A 59 -1.17 -25.95 13.61
N ARG A 60 0.07 -25.51 13.63
CA ARG A 60 0.48 -24.10 13.72
C ARG A 60 1.06 -23.63 12.40
N LEU A 61 0.50 -22.55 11.86
CA LEU A 61 0.99 -21.90 10.65
C LEU A 61 1.81 -20.65 10.99
N GLN A 62 2.94 -20.47 10.35
CA GLN A 62 3.65 -19.18 10.33
C GLN A 62 3.45 -18.50 8.96
N VAL A 63 2.85 -17.33 8.94
CA VAL A 63 2.88 -16.46 7.77
C VAL A 63 4.21 -15.72 7.75
N ARG A 64 5.06 -16.05 6.80
CA ARG A 64 6.39 -15.46 6.65
C ARG A 64 6.27 -14.02 6.14
N LYS A 65 7.32 -13.24 6.30
CA LYS A 65 7.41 -11.94 5.65
C LYS A 65 7.32 -12.14 4.13
N PHE A 66 6.33 -11.55 3.50
CA PHE A 66 6.20 -11.60 2.04
C PHE A 66 7.32 -10.79 1.37
N THR A 67 7.64 -11.18 0.16
CA THR A 67 8.53 -10.45 -0.74
C THR A 67 7.72 -9.72 -1.79
N ILE A 68 8.34 -8.75 -2.45
CA ILE A 68 7.68 -7.93 -3.46
C ILE A 68 8.69 -7.55 -4.54
N ASP A 69 8.24 -7.42 -5.76
CA ASP A 69 9.05 -6.96 -6.87
C ASP A 69 9.63 -5.56 -6.57
N GLN A 70 10.89 -5.36 -6.92
CA GLN A 70 11.65 -4.15 -6.55
C GLN A 70 10.97 -2.85 -6.99
N ALA A 71 10.25 -2.87 -8.12
CA ALA A 71 9.51 -1.73 -8.63
C ALA A 71 8.43 -1.23 -7.64
N TYR A 72 7.80 -2.17 -6.90
CA TYR A 72 6.73 -1.88 -5.92
C TYR A 72 7.25 -1.76 -4.49
N GLN A 73 8.56 -1.81 -4.27
CA GLN A 73 9.18 -1.76 -2.95
C GLN A 73 9.18 -0.33 -2.37
N ARG A 74 8.00 0.29 -2.33
CA ARG A 74 7.75 1.67 -1.90
C ARG A 74 6.41 1.81 -1.20
N ASN A 75 6.20 2.90 -0.46
CA ASN A 75 4.90 3.19 0.15
C ASN A 75 3.96 3.94 -0.80
N ASN A 76 4.46 4.55 -1.88
CA ASN A 76 3.60 5.24 -2.85
C ASN A 76 2.68 4.25 -3.56
N ILE A 77 1.42 4.61 -3.74
CA ILE A 77 0.53 3.87 -4.64
C ILE A 77 1.05 4.06 -6.06
N VAL A 78 1.24 2.94 -6.76
CA VAL A 78 1.74 2.90 -8.14
C VAL A 78 0.56 2.93 -9.10
N TYR A 79 0.72 3.66 -10.20
CA TYR A 79 -0.20 3.59 -11.33
C TYR A 79 0.52 3.51 -12.67
N ARG A 80 -0.15 2.98 -13.69
CA ARG A 80 0.39 2.81 -15.05
C ARG A 80 -0.64 3.22 -16.08
N GLU A 81 -0.21 3.99 -17.09
CA GLU A 81 -1.02 4.37 -18.23
C GLU A 81 -0.70 3.53 -19.47
N SER A 82 0.41 2.83 -19.46
CA SER A 82 0.83 1.89 -20.50
C SER A 82 1.75 0.79 -19.96
N ALA A 83 2.12 -0.15 -20.81
CA ALA A 83 3.09 -1.19 -20.45
C ALA A 83 4.50 -0.62 -20.17
N TYR A 84 4.79 0.58 -20.64
CA TYR A 84 6.11 1.22 -20.55
C TYR A 84 6.20 2.29 -19.48
N ASP A 85 5.07 2.84 -19.01
CA ASP A 85 5.02 3.88 -18.00
C ASP A 85 4.86 3.27 -16.62
N PHE A 86 5.65 3.74 -15.67
CA PHE A 86 5.59 3.34 -14.28
C PHE A 86 5.66 4.60 -13.42
N MET A 87 4.52 4.95 -12.84
CA MET A 87 4.34 6.19 -12.11
C MET A 87 3.83 5.90 -10.70
N PHE A 88 3.84 6.91 -9.84
CA PHE A 88 3.33 6.79 -8.47
C PHE A 88 2.77 8.12 -7.99
N TYR A 89 1.82 8.03 -7.09
CA TYR A 89 1.23 9.19 -6.45
C TYR A 89 2.20 9.78 -5.40
N ASP A 90 2.44 11.09 -5.44
CA ASP A 90 3.35 11.75 -4.50
C ASP A 90 2.77 11.85 -3.09
N LEU A 91 1.46 12.06 -2.98
CA LEU A 91 0.76 12.35 -1.72
C LEU A 91 -0.18 11.22 -1.26
N ASP A 92 -0.29 10.12 -2.02
CA ASP A 92 -1.13 8.98 -1.71
C ASP A 92 -0.26 7.75 -1.46
N LEU A 93 -0.21 7.34 -0.21
CA LEU A 93 0.73 6.34 0.26
C LEU A 93 0.01 5.17 0.93
N TRP A 94 0.56 3.99 0.81
CA TRP A 94 0.22 2.88 1.70
C TRP A 94 0.66 3.22 3.13
N ALA A 95 -0.17 2.91 4.12
CA ALA A 95 0.10 3.17 5.54
C ALA A 95 1.31 2.37 6.09
N SER A 96 1.62 1.26 5.45
CA SER A 96 2.83 0.47 5.68
C SER A 96 3.33 -0.09 4.35
N ARG A 97 4.46 -0.78 4.36
CA ARG A 97 4.99 -1.41 3.15
C ARG A 97 4.00 -2.45 2.61
N PRO A 98 3.70 -2.46 1.29
CA PRO A 98 2.68 -3.32 0.70
C PRO A 98 2.85 -4.80 1.07
N GLU A 99 4.08 -5.33 1.03
CA GLU A 99 4.36 -6.72 1.35
C GLU A 99 4.06 -7.09 2.82
N GLN A 100 4.18 -6.12 3.73
CA GLN A 100 3.84 -6.33 5.14
C GLN A 100 2.32 -6.29 5.34
N MET A 101 1.66 -5.35 4.68
CA MET A 101 0.22 -5.14 4.78
C MET A 101 -0.55 -6.32 4.18
N VAL A 102 -0.14 -6.80 3.00
CA VAL A 102 -0.74 -7.98 2.36
C VAL A 102 -0.54 -9.24 3.20
N ALA A 103 0.67 -9.44 3.75
CA ALA A 103 0.95 -10.58 4.64
C ALA A 103 0.10 -10.54 5.91
N GLN A 104 -0.09 -9.36 6.51
CA GLN A 104 -0.93 -9.18 7.70
C GLN A 104 -2.40 -9.53 7.40
N VAL A 105 -2.95 -9.00 6.31
CA VAL A 105 -4.34 -9.28 5.90
C VAL A 105 -4.51 -10.76 5.54
N ALA A 106 -3.54 -11.38 4.87
CA ALA A 106 -3.58 -12.81 4.59
C ALA A 106 -3.60 -13.66 5.88
N ALA A 107 -2.80 -13.26 6.88
CA ALA A 107 -2.81 -13.92 8.19
C ALA A 107 -4.17 -13.80 8.89
N GLU A 108 -4.80 -12.62 8.84
CA GLU A 108 -6.13 -12.40 9.42
C GLU A 108 -7.22 -13.26 8.76
N TYR A 109 -7.17 -13.45 7.44
CA TYR A 109 -8.08 -14.37 6.75
C TYR A 109 -7.87 -15.82 7.19
N LEU A 110 -6.62 -16.27 7.30
CA LEU A 110 -6.30 -17.63 7.75
C LEU A 110 -6.68 -17.86 9.20
N GLU A 111 -6.51 -16.88 10.08
CA GLU A 111 -6.96 -16.95 11.47
C GLU A 111 -8.49 -17.05 11.55
N LYS A 112 -9.21 -16.19 10.81
CA LYS A 112 -10.69 -16.20 10.78
C LYS A 112 -11.26 -17.49 10.19
N SER A 113 -10.57 -18.14 9.27
CA SER A 113 -11.02 -19.39 8.66
C SER A 113 -11.04 -20.58 9.63
N GLY A 114 -10.24 -20.52 10.71
CA GLY A 114 -10.16 -21.59 11.71
C GLY A 114 -9.55 -22.90 11.19
N ILE A 115 -8.93 -22.93 10.00
CA ILE A 115 -8.28 -24.14 9.46
C ILE A 115 -6.97 -24.50 10.17
N PHE A 116 -6.42 -23.57 10.94
CA PHE A 116 -5.23 -23.75 11.78
C PHE A 116 -5.54 -23.49 13.25
N GLN A 117 -4.83 -24.19 14.15
CA GLN A 117 -4.96 -23.96 15.61
C GLN A 117 -4.39 -22.61 16.02
N ALA A 118 -3.34 -22.16 15.33
CA ALA A 118 -2.73 -20.84 15.51
C ALA A 118 -2.12 -20.35 14.20
N VAL A 119 -2.22 -19.03 13.96
CA VAL A 119 -1.60 -18.35 12.83
C VAL A 119 -0.70 -17.25 13.39
N ASP A 120 0.59 -17.34 13.16
CA ASP A 120 1.58 -16.40 13.66
C ASP A 120 2.23 -15.63 12.51
N THR A 121 2.37 -14.30 12.64
CA THR A 121 3.13 -13.44 11.70
C THR A 121 4.58 -13.20 12.17
N ARG A 122 4.88 -13.58 13.41
CA ARG A 122 6.22 -13.50 14.01
C ARG A 122 6.70 -14.89 14.35
N ALA A 123 8.01 -15.09 14.35
CA ALA A 123 8.57 -16.35 14.78
C ALA A 123 8.20 -16.61 16.26
N SER A 124 7.25 -17.49 16.49
CA SER A 124 6.81 -17.93 17.82
C SER A 124 6.72 -19.45 17.85
N GLY A 125 7.67 -20.09 18.51
CA GLY A 125 7.74 -21.55 18.59
C GLY A 125 8.21 -22.22 17.28
N LYS A 126 7.86 -23.51 17.12
CA LYS A 126 8.12 -24.26 15.89
C LYS A 126 6.82 -24.35 15.09
N PRO A 127 6.70 -23.67 13.95
CA PRO A 127 5.55 -23.85 13.08
C PRO A 127 5.61 -25.24 12.41
N GLU A 128 4.46 -25.82 12.16
CA GLU A 128 4.35 -27.06 11.38
C GLU A 128 4.32 -26.77 9.88
N LEU A 129 3.80 -25.59 9.54
CA LEU A 129 3.68 -25.10 8.17
C LEU A 129 4.07 -23.62 8.08
N GLU A 130 4.51 -23.22 6.91
CA GLU A 130 4.83 -21.84 6.57
C GLU A 130 4.06 -21.43 5.32
N LEU A 131 3.48 -20.22 5.35
CA LEU A 131 2.95 -19.55 4.17
C LEU A 131 3.95 -18.48 3.73
N LEU A 132 4.43 -18.60 2.50
CA LEU A 132 5.24 -17.59 1.82
C LEU A 132 4.37 -16.86 0.80
N GLY A 133 4.71 -15.61 0.53
CA GLY A 133 4.08 -14.82 -0.52
C GLY A 133 5.11 -14.00 -1.29
N HIS A 134 4.89 -13.88 -2.59
CA HIS A 134 5.63 -12.96 -3.45
C HIS A 134 4.64 -12.13 -4.27
N ILE A 135 4.73 -10.81 -4.12
CA ILE A 135 3.88 -9.86 -4.85
C ILE A 135 4.63 -9.45 -6.11
N ASP A 136 4.08 -9.80 -7.27
CA ASP A 136 4.62 -9.40 -8.56
C ASP A 136 4.14 -8.00 -8.97
N ALA A 137 2.89 -7.65 -8.60
CA ALA A 137 2.31 -6.33 -8.86
C ALA A 137 1.23 -5.97 -7.84
N ILE A 138 1.20 -4.70 -7.46
CA ILE A 138 0.14 -4.04 -6.67
C ILE A 138 0.02 -2.61 -7.19
N GLU A 139 -0.97 -2.35 -8.05
CA GLU A 139 -0.99 -1.14 -8.87
C GLU A 139 -2.40 -0.74 -9.31
N GLU A 140 -2.54 0.51 -9.69
CA GLU A 140 -3.62 1.00 -10.53
C GLU A 140 -3.21 0.88 -12.01
N ILE A 141 -4.14 0.51 -12.87
CA ILE A 141 -3.96 0.50 -14.33
C ILE A 141 -4.98 1.47 -14.92
N ASP A 142 -4.49 2.47 -15.63
CA ASP A 142 -5.29 3.46 -16.32
C ASP A 142 -5.28 3.19 -17.83
N GLU A 143 -6.37 2.67 -18.33
CA GLU A 143 -6.55 2.39 -19.76
C GLU A 143 -7.48 3.46 -20.39
N GLY A 144 -7.13 4.75 -20.21
CA GLY A 144 -7.83 5.90 -20.76
C GLY A 144 -9.16 6.17 -20.06
N SER A 145 -10.26 5.60 -20.55
CA SER A 145 -11.59 5.77 -19.93
C SER A 145 -11.89 4.75 -18.84
N SER A 146 -11.04 3.76 -18.65
CA SER A 146 -11.25 2.65 -17.71
C SER A 146 -10.08 2.55 -16.75
N GLN A 147 -10.38 2.43 -15.47
CA GLN A 147 -9.39 2.25 -14.41
C GLN A 147 -9.60 0.92 -13.73
N TYR A 148 -8.50 0.28 -13.37
CA TYR A 148 -8.48 -1.01 -12.68
C TYR A 148 -7.46 -0.98 -11.55
N ALA A 149 -7.78 -1.67 -10.47
CA ALA A 149 -6.77 -2.09 -9.50
C ALA A 149 -6.31 -3.50 -9.87
N ARG A 150 -5.01 -3.79 -9.80
CA ARG A 150 -4.43 -5.11 -10.07
C ARG A 150 -3.63 -5.59 -8.87
N LEU A 151 -3.85 -6.84 -8.50
CA LEU A 151 -3.01 -7.56 -7.56
C LEU A 151 -2.52 -8.84 -8.23
N SER A 152 -1.20 -8.99 -8.36
CA SER A 152 -0.55 -10.23 -8.77
C SER A 152 0.31 -10.74 -7.64
N ILE A 153 0.00 -11.94 -7.14
CA ILE A 153 0.68 -12.54 -5.99
C ILE A 153 0.81 -14.05 -6.17
N LYS A 154 1.95 -14.59 -5.79
CA LYS A 154 2.17 -16.03 -5.64
C LYS A 154 2.16 -16.38 -4.16
N LEU A 155 1.34 -17.34 -3.77
CA LEU A 155 1.29 -17.92 -2.43
C LEU A 155 1.82 -19.34 -2.46
N THR A 156 2.62 -19.71 -1.46
CA THR A 156 3.24 -21.03 -1.34
C THR A 156 3.11 -21.52 0.09
N LEU A 157 2.47 -22.67 0.30
CA LEU A 157 2.41 -23.39 1.57
C LEU A 157 3.45 -24.52 1.56
N GLN A 158 4.28 -24.57 2.57
CA GLN A 158 5.30 -25.61 2.70
C GLN A 158 5.56 -25.99 4.16
N LYS A 159 6.29 -27.09 4.39
CA LYS A 159 6.86 -27.37 5.71
C LYS A 159 8.11 -26.50 5.93
N PRO A 160 8.43 -26.13 7.18
CA PRO A 160 9.70 -25.48 7.49
C PRO A 160 10.86 -26.30 6.95
N ASP A 161 11.88 -25.61 6.44
CA ASP A 161 13.10 -26.22 5.88
C ASP A 161 12.87 -27.19 4.71
N SER A 162 11.73 -27.06 3.99
CA SER A 162 11.40 -27.87 2.83
C SER A 162 11.30 -27.00 1.58
N ASP A 163 12.00 -27.40 0.52
CA ASP A 163 11.91 -26.75 -0.79
C ASP A 163 10.74 -27.29 -1.63
N THR A 164 9.99 -28.27 -1.12
CA THR A 164 8.85 -28.86 -1.82
C THR A 164 7.55 -28.30 -1.28
N PRO A 165 6.81 -27.50 -2.07
CA PRO A 165 5.53 -26.94 -1.63
C PRO A 165 4.48 -28.05 -1.47
N LEU A 166 3.66 -27.92 -0.44
CA LEU A 166 2.42 -28.69 -0.27
C LEU A 166 1.32 -28.14 -1.18
N TRP A 167 1.33 -26.84 -1.38
CA TRP A 167 0.43 -26.12 -2.26
C TRP A 167 1.10 -24.83 -2.73
N GLU A 168 0.88 -24.48 -3.98
CA GLU A 168 1.34 -23.22 -4.56
C GLU A 168 0.32 -22.74 -5.58
N LYS A 169 0.04 -21.44 -5.59
CA LYS A 169 -0.79 -20.80 -6.61
C LYS A 169 -0.37 -19.36 -6.86
N ARG A 170 -0.38 -18.96 -8.12
CA ARG A 170 -0.30 -17.56 -8.55
C ARG A 170 -1.71 -17.05 -8.85
N PHE A 171 -2.01 -15.89 -8.31
CA PHE A 171 -3.22 -15.10 -8.60
C PHE A 171 -2.80 -13.83 -9.34
N ASP A 172 -3.53 -13.47 -10.37
CA ASP A 172 -3.28 -12.25 -11.16
C ASP A 172 -4.58 -11.78 -11.78
N GLU A 173 -5.27 -10.85 -11.09
CA GLU A 173 -6.55 -10.34 -11.55
C GLU A 173 -6.61 -8.82 -11.44
N ARG A 174 -7.59 -8.26 -12.17
CA ARG A 174 -7.93 -6.85 -12.14
C ARG A 174 -9.35 -6.66 -11.65
N GLN A 175 -9.56 -5.62 -10.87
CA GLN A 175 -10.87 -5.16 -10.42
C GLN A 175 -11.09 -3.75 -10.97
N SER A 176 -12.19 -3.52 -11.70
CA SER A 176 -12.52 -2.19 -12.17
C SER A 176 -12.81 -1.24 -11.00
N VAL A 177 -12.36 0.01 -11.13
CA VAL A 177 -12.66 1.11 -10.21
C VAL A 177 -13.40 2.21 -10.95
N SER A 178 -14.26 2.94 -10.25
CA SER A 178 -15.16 3.92 -10.88
C SER A 178 -14.51 5.27 -11.15
N SER A 179 -13.38 5.57 -10.55
CA SER A 179 -12.64 6.82 -10.73
C SER A 179 -11.17 6.65 -10.29
N ARG A 180 -10.34 7.64 -10.65
CA ARG A 180 -8.91 7.74 -10.26
C ARG A 180 -8.75 8.19 -8.80
N GLU A 181 -9.43 7.54 -7.88
CA GLU A 181 -9.28 7.78 -6.46
C GLU A 181 -8.45 6.66 -5.81
N PRO A 182 -7.27 6.95 -5.24
CA PRO A 182 -6.43 5.94 -4.59
C PRO A 182 -7.14 5.12 -3.50
N ARG A 183 -8.16 5.68 -2.86
CA ARG A 183 -9.02 4.95 -1.92
C ARG A 183 -9.75 3.78 -2.59
N LEU A 184 -10.28 3.99 -3.80
CA LEU A 184 -10.97 2.93 -4.55
C LEU A 184 -10.00 1.85 -5.03
N VAL A 185 -8.74 2.21 -5.29
CA VAL A 185 -7.67 1.24 -5.57
C VAL A 185 -7.44 0.36 -4.34
N ALA A 186 -7.33 0.95 -3.14
CA ALA A 186 -7.16 0.19 -1.91
C ALA A 186 -8.35 -0.74 -1.61
N GLU A 187 -9.59 -0.27 -1.83
CA GLU A 187 -10.81 -1.09 -1.70
C GLU A 187 -10.81 -2.26 -2.70
N ALA A 188 -10.46 -1.99 -3.96
CA ALA A 188 -10.45 -3.02 -5.00
C ALA A 188 -9.34 -4.07 -4.77
N ILE A 189 -8.15 -3.64 -4.33
CA ILE A 189 -7.06 -4.56 -3.92
C ILE A 189 -7.51 -5.41 -2.72
N SER A 190 -8.21 -4.83 -1.74
CA SER A 190 -8.75 -5.57 -0.59
C SER A 190 -9.71 -6.67 -1.04
N LYS A 191 -10.62 -6.36 -1.99
CA LYS A 191 -11.56 -7.33 -2.56
C LYS A 191 -10.85 -8.45 -3.33
N LEU A 192 -9.84 -8.09 -4.15
CA LEU A 192 -9.03 -9.10 -4.85
C LEU A 192 -8.32 -10.02 -3.86
N LEU A 193 -7.67 -9.45 -2.84
CA LEU A 193 -7.00 -10.24 -1.81
C LEU A 193 -7.98 -11.15 -1.06
N GLY A 194 -9.17 -10.64 -0.71
CA GLY A 194 -10.22 -11.43 -0.09
C GLY A 194 -10.62 -12.65 -0.93
N LYS A 195 -10.89 -12.44 -2.22
CA LYS A 195 -11.19 -13.52 -3.17
C LYS A 195 -10.05 -14.55 -3.26
N TYR A 196 -8.80 -14.09 -3.30
CA TYR A 196 -7.64 -14.98 -3.35
C TYR A 196 -7.50 -15.80 -2.07
N MET A 197 -7.75 -15.18 -0.92
CA MET A 197 -7.67 -15.86 0.37
C MET A 197 -8.81 -16.86 0.57
N GLU A 198 -10.03 -16.59 0.09
CA GLU A 198 -11.12 -17.55 0.08
C GLU A 198 -10.73 -18.83 -0.69
N GLU A 199 -10.20 -18.68 -1.88
CA GLU A 199 -9.74 -19.80 -2.69
C GLU A 199 -8.53 -20.50 -2.05
N ALA A 200 -7.56 -19.74 -1.55
CA ALA A 200 -6.38 -20.28 -0.89
C ALA A 200 -6.75 -21.11 0.35
N VAL A 201 -7.65 -20.63 1.20
CA VAL A 201 -8.14 -21.36 2.40
C VAL A 201 -8.77 -22.69 2.03
N ALA A 202 -9.62 -22.71 0.99
CA ALA A 202 -10.24 -23.94 0.53
C ALA A 202 -9.19 -24.96 0.04
N ALA A 203 -8.24 -24.51 -0.77
CA ALA A 203 -7.18 -25.39 -1.32
C ALA A 203 -6.19 -25.86 -0.23
N ILE A 204 -5.79 -24.98 0.67
CA ILE A 204 -4.90 -25.28 1.80
C ILE A 204 -5.55 -26.30 2.74
N SER A 205 -6.84 -26.15 3.06
CA SER A 205 -7.57 -27.11 3.87
C SER A 205 -7.54 -28.52 3.26
N GLN A 206 -7.70 -28.63 1.94
CA GLN A 206 -7.60 -29.92 1.25
C GLN A 206 -6.17 -30.48 1.27
N ALA A 207 -5.19 -29.64 1.00
CA ALA A 207 -3.77 -30.04 0.97
C ALA A 207 -3.27 -30.54 2.33
N THR A 208 -3.71 -29.90 3.43
CA THR A 208 -3.32 -30.30 4.80
C THR A 208 -3.99 -31.59 5.23
N GLN A 209 -5.21 -31.88 4.76
CA GLN A 209 -5.90 -33.14 5.04
C GLN A 209 -5.33 -34.32 4.25
N ALA A 210 -4.82 -34.06 3.04
CA ALA A 210 -4.21 -35.07 2.19
C ALA A 210 -2.77 -35.43 2.58
N ALA A 211 -2.08 -34.56 3.32
CA ALA A 211 -0.73 -34.80 3.79
C ALA A 211 -0.72 -35.92 4.85
N PRO A 212 0.01 -37.05 4.63
CA PRO A 212 0.07 -38.12 5.62
C PRO A 212 0.62 -37.57 6.94
N SER A 213 -0.09 -37.83 8.03
CA SER A 213 0.40 -37.57 9.40
C SER A 213 1.74 -38.28 9.55
N ALA A 214 2.83 -37.53 9.70
CA ALA A 214 4.12 -38.11 10.08
C ALA A 214 3.94 -38.71 11.48
N GLN A 215 3.86 -40.04 11.56
CA GLN A 215 3.96 -40.82 12.81
C GLN A 215 5.37 -40.84 13.31
#